data_9ae78e5d24c76914b5cb2933530f0934
#
_entry.id   9ae78e5d24c76914b5cb2933530f0934
#
_cell.length_a   1.000
_cell.length_b   1.000
_cell.length_c   1.000
_cell.angle_alpha   90.00
_cell.angle_beta   90.00
_cell.angle_gamma   90.00
#
_symmetry.space_group_name_H-M   'P 1'
#
loop_
_entity.id
_entity.type
_entity.pdbx_description
1 polymer ?
#
loop_
_entity_poly.entity_id
_entity_poly.type
_entity_poly.pdbx_seq_one_letter_code
_entity_poly.pdbx_strand_id
1 'polypeptide(L)'
;GFTNPATLSARTYTLIAFHEFENAQKPGGVESSFVMQRCLHCLEPACVSACPTTAWSRQSDGPVRYDEDECIGCRYCQLACPWDVPTAEWDSLAPKISKCTHCNDRVGQPVPTAFNGQAMNDNETKRFTGSIETPACVKACPADALRYGTRDEMLALAHKRIADRPDKYIDHVYGEKELGGTTVLYLS
;
A
#
# COMPACT_ATOMS: atom_id res chain seq x y z
N GLY A 1 22.99 -2.32 2.89
CA GLY A 1 21.83 -3.19 2.75
C GLY A 1 21.56 -3.59 1.32
N PHE A 2 20.79 -4.64 1.12
CA PHE A 2 20.45 -5.14 -0.20
C PHE A 2 18.93 -5.27 -0.35
N THR A 3 18.36 -4.53 -1.31
CA THR A 3 16.94 -4.59 -1.66
C THR A 3 16.81 -5.10 -3.09
N ASN A 4 15.99 -6.13 -3.31
CA ASN A 4 15.76 -6.69 -4.63
C ASN A 4 14.25 -6.91 -4.87
N PRO A 5 13.66 -6.28 -5.89
CA PRO A 5 14.26 -5.25 -6.76
C PRO A 5 14.59 -3.96 -6.01
N ALA A 6 15.47 -3.13 -6.58
CA ALA A 6 15.93 -1.89 -5.93
C ALA A 6 14.84 -0.78 -5.90
N THR A 7 13.91 -0.81 -6.86
CA THR A 7 12.86 0.22 -7.00
C THR A 7 11.52 -0.41 -7.37
N LEU A 8 10.44 0.35 -7.18
CA LEU A 8 9.14 0.03 -7.74
C LEU A 8 9.21 0.04 -9.28
N SER A 9 8.35 -0.75 -9.91
CA SER A 9 8.24 -0.82 -11.37
C SER A 9 6.81 -1.17 -11.78
N ALA A 10 6.53 -1.18 -13.08
CA ALA A 10 5.25 -1.62 -13.61
C ALA A 10 4.87 -3.07 -13.23
N ARG A 11 5.83 -3.87 -12.78
CA ARG A 11 5.66 -5.27 -12.35
C ARG A 11 5.86 -5.47 -10.84
N THR A 12 6.44 -4.47 -10.16
CA THR A 12 6.71 -4.49 -8.72
C THR A 12 5.96 -3.36 -8.05
N TYR A 13 4.78 -3.63 -7.53
CA TYR A 13 3.88 -2.63 -6.93
C TYR A 13 4.20 -2.32 -5.47
N THR A 14 4.94 -3.21 -4.83
CA THR A 14 5.39 -3.09 -3.44
C THR A 14 6.76 -3.75 -3.30
N LEU A 15 7.62 -3.18 -2.48
CA LEU A 15 8.90 -3.78 -2.10
C LEU A 15 9.20 -3.51 -0.64
N ILE A 16 10.05 -4.31 -0.05
CA ILE A 16 10.59 -4.08 1.29
C ILE A 16 12.00 -3.53 1.12
N ALA A 17 12.15 -2.23 1.37
CA ALA A 17 13.47 -1.59 1.37
C ALA A 17 14.19 -1.94 2.67
N PHE A 18 15.44 -2.34 2.53
CA PHE A 18 16.34 -2.60 3.65
C PHE A 18 17.28 -1.43 3.81
N HIS A 19 17.29 -0.85 4.99
CA HIS A 19 18.16 0.28 5.35
C HIS A 19 19.06 -0.11 6.50
N GLU A 20 20.32 0.27 6.41
CA GLU A 20 21.30 0.17 7.49
C GLU A 20 21.83 1.56 7.80
N PHE A 21 21.99 1.86 9.06
CA PHE A 21 22.56 3.11 9.54
C PHE A 21 23.43 2.85 10.76
N GLU A 22 24.43 3.72 10.96
CA GLU A 22 25.32 3.63 12.10
C GLU A 22 24.55 3.94 13.39
N ASN A 23 24.68 3.07 14.37
CA ASN A 23 24.15 3.27 15.72
C ASN A 23 25.14 2.70 16.75
N ALA A 24 25.92 3.59 17.36
CA ALA A 24 26.94 3.21 18.32
C ALA A 24 26.40 2.52 19.60
N GLN A 25 25.09 2.58 19.84
CA GLN A 25 24.44 1.97 21.01
C GLN A 25 24.02 0.52 20.73
N LYS A 26 24.12 0.07 19.48
CA LYS A 26 23.78 -1.31 19.12
C LYS A 26 25.02 -2.21 19.04
N PRO A 27 24.87 -3.49 19.35
CA PRO A 27 25.95 -4.46 19.15
C PRO A 27 26.40 -4.45 17.69
N GLY A 28 27.71 -4.26 17.46
CA GLY A 28 28.26 -4.14 16.11
C GLY A 28 28.17 -2.76 15.47
N GLY A 29 27.62 -1.76 16.16
CA GLY A 29 27.58 -0.36 15.70
C GLY A 29 26.61 -0.11 14.54
N VAL A 30 25.73 -1.04 14.19
CA VAL A 30 24.81 -0.96 13.06
C VAL A 30 23.39 -1.28 13.52
N GLU A 31 22.44 -0.51 13.02
CA GLU A 31 21.00 -0.77 13.14
C GLU A 31 20.40 -0.95 11.75
N SER A 32 19.48 -1.91 11.64
CA SER A 32 18.80 -2.22 10.39
C SER A 32 17.31 -1.95 10.50
N SER A 33 16.72 -1.39 9.46
CA SER A 33 15.27 -1.23 9.35
C SER A 33 14.74 -1.74 8.01
N PHE A 34 13.50 -2.18 8.05
CA PHE A 34 12.77 -2.66 6.87
C PHE A 34 11.55 -1.77 6.67
N VAL A 35 11.47 -1.11 5.53
CA VAL A 35 10.36 -0.22 5.20
C VAL A 35 9.67 -0.71 3.94
N MET A 36 8.36 -0.90 4.03
CA MET A 36 7.56 -1.26 2.87
C MET A 36 7.31 -0.04 2.00
N GLN A 37 7.86 -0.02 0.79
CA GLN A 37 7.58 1.01 -0.21
C GLN A 37 6.40 0.58 -1.09
N ARG A 38 5.40 1.46 -1.20
CA ARG A 38 4.17 1.24 -1.96
C ARG A 38 3.39 2.53 -2.12
N CYS A 39 2.28 2.50 -2.86
CA CYS A 39 1.33 3.60 -2.87
C CYS A 39 0.72 3.82 -1.48
N LEU A 40 0.71 5.07 -1.01
CA LEU A 40 0.15 5.45 0.29
C LEU A 40 -1.36 5.70 0.24
N HIS A 41 -1.97 5.69 -0.95
CA HIS A 41 -3.39 5.93 -1.14
C HIS A 41 -3.85 7.19 -0.39
N CYS A 42 -3.34 8.35 -0.85
CA CYS A 42 -3.57 9.66 -0.24
C CYS A 42 -5.05 9.99 -0.06
N LEU A 43 -5.39 10.75 0.97
CA LEU A 43 -6.72 11.29 1.15
C LEU A 43 -7.01 12.39 0.12
N GLU A 44 -6.00 13.19 -0.22
CA GLU A 44 -6.01 14.19 -1.28
C GLU A 44 -4.98 13.82 -2.37
N PRO A 45 -5.32 12.88 -3.26
CA PRO A 45 -4.34 12.28 -4.15
C PRO A 45 -3.99 13.20 -5.33
N ALA A 46 -2.76 13.70 -5.36
CA ALA A 46 -2.24 14.55 -6.44
C ALA A 46 -2.30 13.86 -7.81
N CYS A 47 -2.16 12.54 -7.88
CA CYS A 47 -2.30 11.78 -9.12
C CYS A 47 -3.71 11.83 -9.71
N VAL A 48 -4.75 11.95 -8.86
CA VAL A 48 -6.13 12.16 -9.31
C VAL A 48 -6.30 13.57 -9.85
N SER A 49 -5.86 14.58 -9.10
CA SER A 49 -5.99 16.00 -9.50
C SER A 49 -5.21 16.32 -10.77
N ALA A 50 -4.09 15.64 -11.01
CA ALA A 50 -3.25 15.86 -12.20
C ALA A 50 -3.76 15.13 -13.46
N CYS A 51 -4.71 14.19 -13.33
CA CYS A 51 -5.15 13.38 -14.45
C CYS A 51 -6.17 14.12 -15.33
N PRO A 52 -5.84 14.43 -16.61
CA PRO A 52 -6.73 15.17 -17.49
C PRO A 52 -7.94 14.35 -17.99
N THR A 53 -7.84 13.02 -17.92
CA THR A 53 -8.86 12.09 -18.42
C THR A 53 -9.64 11.39 -17.33
N THR A 54 -9.42 11.77 -16.05
CA THR A 54 -10.07 11.14 -14.90
C THR A 54 -9.83 9.64 -14.73
N ALA A 55 -8.77 9.11 -15.37
CA ALA A 55 -8.36 7.70 -15.24
C ALA A 55 -8.01 7.30 -13.79
N TRP A 56 -7.82 8.27 -12.90
CA TRP A 56 -7.61 8.05 -11.48
C TRP A 56 -8.82 8.54 -10.68
N SER A 57 -9.24 7.75 -9.73
CA SER A 57 -10.32 8.10 -8.80
C SER A 57 -10.01 7.64 -7.38
N ARG A 58 -10.35 8.46 -6.38
CA ARG A 58 -10.34 8.05 -4.99
C ARG A 58 -11.68 7.46 -4.62
N GLN A 59 -11.67 6.27 -4.05
CA GLN A 59 -12.89 5.59 -3.62
C GLN A 59 -13.24 5.96 -2.16
N SER A 60 -14.51 5.87 -1.81
CA SER A 60 -15.01 6.13 -0.44
C SER A 60 -14.45 5.16 0.59
N ASP A 61 -14.10 3.95 0.17
CA ASP A 61 -13.47 2.89 0.98
C ASP A 61 -11.95 3.06 1.15
N GLY A 62 -11.37 4.15 0.60
CA GLY A 62 -9.99 4.56 0.80
C GLY A 62 -9.03 4.41 -0.39
N PRO A 63 -9.08 3.38 -1.21
CA PRO A 63 -8.17 3.16 -2.33
C PRO A 63 -8.24 4.25 -3.40
N VAL A 64 -7.09 4.59 -3.95
CA VAL A 64 -6.98 5.34 -5.21
C VAL A 64 -6.91 4.30 -6.33
N ARG A 65 -7.93 4.24 -7.16
CA ARG A 65 -8.08 3.29 -8.26
C ARG A 65 -7.65 3.91 -9.58
N TYR A 66 -7.22 3.05 -10.49
CA TYR A 66 -6.81 3.38 -11.85
C TYR A 66 -7.69 2.64 -12.84
N ASP A 67 -8.19 3.38 -13.81
CA ASP A 67 -8.91 2.87 -14.97
C ASP A 67 -7.99 2.99 -16.18
N GLU A 68 -7.60 1.84 -16.74
CA GLU A 68 -6.67 1.79 -17.85
C GLU A 68 -7.33 2.18 -19.17
N ASP A 69 -8.65 2.06 -19.31
CA ASP A 69 -9.37 2.37 -20.53
C ASP A 69 -9.49 3.89 -20.75
N GLU A 70 -9.50 4.66 -19.65
CA GLU A 70 -9.52 6.13 -19.68
C GLU A 70 -8.11 6.73 -19.80
N CYS A 71 -7.05 5.92 -19.74
CA CYS A 71 -5.68 6.43 -19.69
C CYS A 71 -5.09 6.71 -21.08
N ILE A 72 -4.67 7.96 -21.31
CA ILE A 72 -3.98 8.38 -22.53
C ILE A 72 -2.44 8.31 -22.45
N GLY A 73 -1.87 7.81 -21.35
CA GLY A 73 -0.43 7.63 -21.20
C GLY A 73 0.39 8.92 -21.00
N CYS A 74 -0.22 10.03 -20.59
CA CYS A 74 0.46 11.34 -20.45
C CYS A 74 1.48 11.40 -19.30
N ARG A 75 1.44 10.47 -18.34
CA ARG A 75 2.35 10.30 -17.19
C ARG A 75 2.36 11.46 -16.18
N TYR A 76 1.42 12.39 -16.26
CA TYR A 76 1.32 13.46 -15.27
C TYR A 76 1.20 12.96 -13.84
N CYS A 77 0.54 11.83 -13.63
CA CYS A 77 0.41 11.18 -12.33
C CYS A 77 1.76 10.74 -11.73
N GLN A 78 2.78 10.42 -12.55
CA GLN A 78 4.13 10.12 -12.08
C GLN A 78 4.82 11.39 -11.55
N LEU A 79 4.75 12.48 -12.32
CA LEU A 79 5.34 13.76 -11.93
C LEU A 79 4.65 14.39 -10.72
N ALA A 80 3.34 14.19 -10.59
CA ALA A 80 2.55 14.75 -9.48
C ALA A 80 2.70 13.98 -8.17
N CYS A 81 3.16 12.72 -8.21
CA CYS A 81 3.26 11.89 -7.01
C CYS A 81 4.48 12.28 -6.17
N PRO A 82 4.29 12.76 -4.92
CA PRO A 82 5.42 13.18 -4.07
C PRO A 82 6.26 12.00 -3.56
N TRP A 83 5.79 10.76 -3.73
CA TRP A 83 6.50 9.54 -3.36
C TRP A 83 7.00 8.73 -4.56
N ASP A 84 6.89 9.26 -5.78
CA ASP A 84 7.37 8.64 -7.03
C ASP A 84 6.88 7.19 -7.22
N VAL A 85 5.61 6.93 -6.88
CA VAL A 85 5.06 5.57 -6.86
C VAL A 85 4.46 5.10 -8.18
N PRO A 86 3.64 5.89 -8.91
CA PRO A 86 3.10 5.44 -10.18
C PRO A 86 4.21 5.21 -11.19
N THR A 87 4.24 4.03 -11.82
CA THR A 87 5.25 3.67 -12.81
C THR A 87 4.61 3.29 -14.14
N ALA A 88 5.24 3.64 -15.25
CA ALA A 88 4.79 3.28 -16.59
C ALA A 88 5.47 1.98 -17.06
N GLU A 89 4.74 1.17 -17.81
CA GLU A 89 5.29 0.01 -18.50
C GLU A 89 5.94 0.46 -19.81
N TRP A 90 7.26 0.68 -19.77
CA TRP A 90 8.01 1.23 -20.89
C TRP A 90 8.22 0.26 -22.06
N ASP A 91 7.98 -1.03 -21.85
CA ASP A 91 8.14 -2.08 -22.85
C ASP A 91 6.95 -2.16 -23.82
N SER A 92 5.90 -1.35 -23.60
CA SER A 92 4.68 -1.35 -24.40
C SER A 92 4.58 -0.09 -25.27
N LEU A 93 4.00 -0.22 -26.46
CA LEU A 93 3.66 0.91 -27.33
C LEU A 93 2.55 1.79 -26.75
N ALA A 94 1.68 1.20 -25.91
CA ALA A 94 0.65 1.90 -25.16
C ALA A 94 0.88 1.64 -23.66
N PRO A 95 1.84 2.33 -23.04
CA PRO A 95 2.24 2.05 -21.67
C PRO A 95 1.13 2.37 -20.68
N LYS A 96 0.77 1.37 -19.89
CA LYS A 96 -0.15 1.53 -18.76
C LYS A 96 0.61 1.99 -17.51
N ILE A 97 -0.11 2.61 -16.60
CA ILE A 97 0.44 3.01 -15.31
C ILE A 97 0.13 1.93 -14.28
N SER A 98 1.14 1.61 -13.47
CA SER A 98 1.03 0.59 -12.42
C SER A 98 1.39 1.16 -11.06
N LYS A 99 0.71 0.70 -10.05
CA LYS A 99 1.02 0.91 -8.63
C LYS A 99 0.28 -0.11 -7.77
N CYS A 100 0.55 -0.14 -6.47
CA CYS A 100 -0.26 -0.90 -5.52
C CYS A 100 -1.74 -0.54 -5.66
N THR A 101 -2.61 -1.56 -5.78
CA THR A 101 -4.06 -1.42 -5.96
C THR A 101 -4.82 -1.39 -4.64
N HIS A 102 -4.13 -1.54 -3.49
CA HIS A 102 -4.76 -1.76 -2.18
C HIS A 102 -5.60 -3.05 -2.14
N CYS A 103 -5.30 -3.99 -3.04
CA CYS A 103 -6.07 -5.22 -3.21
C CYS A 103 -7.57 -4.97 -3.44
N ASN A 104 -7.92 -3.91 -4.17
CA ASN A 104 -9.31 -3.53 -4.47
C ASN A 104 -10.07 -4.57 -5.31
N ASP A 105 -9.35 -5.54 -5.87
CA ASP A 105 -9.86 -6.72 -6.55
C ASP A 105 -10.45 -7.75 -5.59
N ARG A 106 -10.11 -7.67 -4.30
CA ARG A 106 -10.51 -8.64 -3.28
C ARG A 106 -11.07 -8.01 -2.01
N VAL A 107 -10.47 -6.94 -1.52
CA VAL A 107 -10.91 -6.27 -0.29
C VAL A 107 -12.17 -5.47 -0.57
N GLY A 108 -13.21 -5.66 0.24
CA GLY A 108 -14.52 -4.99 0.07
C GLY A 108 -15.37 -5.55 -1.07
N GLN A 109 -14.93 -6.61 -1.75
CA GLN A 109 -15.75 -7.28 -2.76
C GLN A 109 -16.73 -8.26 -2.10
N PRO A 110 -17.93 -8.45 -2.66
CA PRO A 110 -18.84 -9.49 -2.20
C PRO A 110 -18.18 -10.87 -2.33
N VAL A 111 -18.39 -11.71 -1.34
CA VAL A 111 -17.90 -13.10 -1.38
C VAL A 111 -18.56 -13.83 -2.56
N PRO A 112 -17.80 -14.42 -3.48
CA PRO A 112 -18.39 -15.20 -4.56
C PRO A 112 -19.22 -16.35 -4.00
N THR A 113 -20.41 -16.55 -4.55
CA THR A 113 -21.27 -17.68 -4.19
C THR A 113 -20.94 -18.94 -4.98
N ALA A 114 -20.13 -18.80 -6.02
CA ALA A 114 -19.69 -19.90 -6.88
C ALA A 114 -18.25 -19.68 -7.36
N PHE A 115 -17.51 -20.77 -7.53
CA PHE A 115 -16.18 -20.79 -8.13
C PHE A 115 -16.17 -21.79 -9.31
N ASN A 116 -15.68 -21.37 -10.46
CA ASN A 116 -15.71 -22.16 -11.71
C ASN A 116 -17.10 -22.72 -12.06
N GLY A 117 -18.17 -21.93 -11.79
CA GLY A 117 -19.55 -22.34 -12.09
C GLY A 117 -20.17 -23.33 -11.10
N GLN A 118 -19.44 -23.72 -10.07
CA GLN A 118 -19.95 -24.59 -8.98
C GLN A 118 -20.22 -23.76 -7.74
N ALA A 119 -21.37 -24.00 -7.07
CA ALA A 119 -21.70 -23.37 -5.80
C ALA A 119 -20.66 -23.75 -4.74
N MET A 120 -20.19 -22.77 -3.99
CA MET A 120 -19.21 -22.96 -2.92
C MET A 120 -19.91 -23.50 -1.65
N ASN A 121 -19.29 -24.49 -1.01
CA ASN A 121 -19.71 -24.96 0.30
C ASN A 121 -19.26 -24.01 1.43
N ASP A 122 -19.81 -24.21 2.66
CA ASP A 122 -19.51 -23.32 3.81
C ASP A 122 -18.03 -23.24 4.17
N ASN A 123 -17.26 -24.31 3.98
CA ASN A 123 -15.84 -24.32 4.29
C ASN A 123 -15.02 -23.56 3.24
N GLU A 124 -15.39 -23.69 1.97
CA GLU A 124 -14.80 -22.92 0.86
C GLU A 124 -15.15 -21.45 0.99
N THR A 125 -16.41 -21.13 1.30
CA THR A 125 -16.87 -19.76 1.57
C THR A 125 -16.09 -19.12 2.71
N LYS A 126 -15.94 -19.82 3.86
CA LYS A 126 -15.14 -19.34 5.01
C LYS A 126 -13.67 -19.13 4.64
N ARG A 127 -13.08 -20.06 3.88
CA ARG A 127 -11.69 -19.94 3.41
C ARG A 127 -11.51 -18.75 2.46
N PHE A 128 -12.49 -18.50 1.62
CA PHE A 128 -12.51 -17.37 0.68
C PHE A 128 -12.74 -16.04 1.42
N THR A 129 -13.69 -15.99 2.37
CA THR A 129 -13.99 -14.81 3.18
C THR A 129 -12.74 -14.33 3.93
N GLY A 130 -12.04 -15.22 4.63
CA GLY A 130 -10.78 -14.88 5.28
C GLY A 130 -9.65 -14.48 4.32
N SER A 131 -9.81 -14.70 3.01
CA SER A 131 -8.88 -14.29 1.95
C SER A 131 -9.23 -12.93 1.34
N ILE A 132 -10.50 -12.54 1.39
CA ILE A 132 -11.05 -11.33 0.76
C ILE A 132 -11.03 -10.13 1.71
N GLU A 133 -11.10 -10.36 3.01
CA GLU A 133 -11.16 -9.29 4.02
C GLU A 133 -9.79 -8.64 4.30
N THR A 134 -8.70 -9.25 3.87
CA THR A 134 -7.35 -8.81 4.22
C THR A 134 -6.47 -8.66 2.98
N PRO A 135 -5.75 -7.53 2.82
CA PRO A 135 -4.79 -7.35 1.75
C PRO A 135 -3.72 -8.45 1.72
N ALA A 136 -3.29 -8.84 0.52
CA ALA A 136 -2.31 -9.92 0.34
C ALA A 136 -1.00 -9.70 1.10
N CYS A 137 -0.51 -8.46 1.16
CA CYS A 137 0.72 -8.11 1.88
C CYS A 137 0.58 -8.32 3.39
N VAL A 138 -0.58 -8.01 3.97
CA VAL A 138 -0.86 -8.25 5.40
C VAL A 138 -0.89 -9.75 5.69
N LYS A 139 -1.61 -10.51 4.84
CA LYS A 139 -1.72 -11.97 4.99
C LYS A 139 -0.37 -12.69 4.83
N ALA A 140 0.50 -12.16 3.95
CA ALA A 140 1.80 -12.76 3.66
C ALA A 140 2.90 -12.35 4.64
N CYS A 141 2.68 -11.39 5.54
CA CYS A 141 3.71 -10.86 6.43
C CYS A 141 4.03 -11.85 7.57
N PRO A 142 5.21 -12.53 7.57
CA PRO A 142 5.54 -13.50 8.61
C PRO A 142 5.87 -12.85 9.96
N ALA A 143 6.29 -11.57 9.92
CA ALA A 143 6.63 -10.79 11.11
C ALA A 143 5.41 -10.13 11.77
N ASP A 144 4.20 -10.27 11.20
CA ASP A 144 2.98 -9.61 11.66
C ASP A 144 3.13 -8.07 11.82
N ALA A 145 4.01 -7.50 10.99
CA ALA A 145 4.34 -6.08 11.03
C ALA A 145 3.25 -5.22 10.36
N LEU A 146 2.46 -5.82 9.46
CA LEU A 146 1.41 -5.14 8.72
C LEU A 146 0.05 -5.40 9.36
N ARG A 147 -0.74 -4.34 9.48
CA ARG A 147 -2.11 -4.40 10.00
C ARG A 147 -3.08 -3.82 8.99
N TYR A 148 -4.32 -4.22 9.06
CA TYR A 148 -5.39 -3.73 8.20
C TYR A 148 -6.67 -3.51 9.03
N GLY A 149 -7.36 -2.44 8.74
CA GLY A 149 -8.61 -2.02 9.36
C GLY A 149 -9.04 -0.67 8.83
N THR A 150 -10.06 -0.08 9.40
CA THR A 150 -10.44 1.30 9.08
C THR A 150 -9.32 2.27 9.48
N ARG A 151 -9.24 3.42 8.81
CA ARG A 151 -8.20 4.40 9.10
C ARG A 151 -8.22 4.85 10.57
N ASP A 152 -9.39 5.06 11.12
CA ASP A 152 -9.54 5.51 12.52
C ASP A 152 -9.07 4.45 13.52
N GLU A 153 -9.40 3.17 13.28
CA GLU A 153 -8.90 2.05 14.09
C GLU A 153 -7.38 1.95 14.00
N MET A 154 -6.80 2.12 12.80
CA MET A 154 -5.36 2.05 12.62
C MET A 154 -4.63 3.23 13.25
N LEU A 155 -5.18 4.44 13.20
CA LEU A 155 -4.66 5.60 13.93
C LEU A 155 -4.71 5.38 15.46
N ALA A 156 -5.85 4.94 15.97
CA ALA A 156 -5.99 4.64 17.40
C ALA A 156 -4.98 3.56 17.84
N LEU A 157 -4.78 2.51 17.04
CA LEU A 157 -3.78 1.47 17.30
C LEU A 157 -2.35 2.04 17.26
N ALA A 158 -2.06 2.93 16.31
CA ALA A 158 -0.75 3.56 16.14
C ALA A 158 -0.40 4.41 17.37
N HIS A 159 -1.28 5.32 17.77
CA HIS A 159 -1.10 6.16 18.96
C HIS A 159 -0.99 5.34 20.25
N LYS A 160 -1.81 4.28 20.37
CA LYS A 160 -1.69 3.36 21.49
C LYS A 160 -0.31 2.68 21.54
N ARG A 161 0.23 2.21 20.42
CA ARG A 161 1.56 1.59 20.38
C ARG A 161 2.68 2.55 20.77
N ILE A 162 2.59 3.81 20.33
CA ILE A 162 3.53 4.87 20.74
C ILE A 162 3.46 5.07 22.25
N ALA A 163 2.26 5.22 22.82
CA ALA A 163 2.06 5.41 24.23
C ALA A 163 2.54 4.22 25.10
N ASP A 164 2.28 2.98 24.63
CA ASP A 164 2.66 1.76 25.34
C ASP A 164 4.19 1.49 25.26
N ARG A 165 4.88 2.01 24.25
CA ARG A 165 6.31 1.75 24.00
C ARG A 165 7.05 2.99 23.46
N PRO A 166 7.16 4.05 24.26
CA PRO A 166 7.81 5.29 23.84
C PRO A 166 9.34 5.14 23.65
N ASP A 167 9.92 4.07 24.18
CA ASP A 167 11.32 3.68 23.98
C ASP A 167 11.60 3.10 22.60
N LYS A 168 10.56 2.61 21.92
CA LYS A 168 10.66 1.92 20.64
C LYS A 168 10.20 2.78 19.46
N TYR A 169 9.19 3.59 19.65
CA TYR A 169 8.54 4.35 18.58
C TYR A 169 8.80 5.85 18.74
N ILE A 170 9.05 6.52 17.63
CA ILE A 170 9.05 7.99 17.59
C ILE A 170 7.60 8.44 17.78
N ASP A 171 7.39 9.55 18.54
CA ASP A 171 6.06 10.13 18.75
C ASP A 171 5.52 10.82 17.48
N HIS A 172 5.38 10.01 16.43
CA HIS A 172 4.88 10.43 15.13
C HIS A 172 4.28 9.27 14.34
N VAL A 173 3.09 9.48 13.79
CA VAL A 173 2.45 8.55 12.86
C VAL A 173 2.58 9.12 11.45
N TYR A 174 3.51 8.59 10.66
CA TYR A 174 3.70 9.01 9.28
C TYR A 174 2.49 8.61 8.43
N GLY A 175 1.94 9.54 7.67
CA GLY A 175 0.71 9.38 6.89
C GLY A 175 -0.54 9.91 7.61
N GLU A 176 -0.44 10.31 8.87
CA GLU A 176 -1.58 10.94 9.56
C GLU A 176 -1.91 12.32 8.98
N LYS A 177 -0.89 13.15 8.79
CA LYS A 177 -1.04 14.57 8.36
C LYS A 177 -0.28 14.89 7.06
N GLU A 178 0.69 14.07 6.67
CA GLU A 178 1.52 14.32 5.50
C GLU A 178 0.66 14.50 4.24
N LEU A 179 0.80 15.65 3.59
CA LEU A 179 0.08 16.03 2.37
C LEU A 179 -1.44 15.80 2.46
N GLY A 180 -2.04 16.20 3.57
CA GLY A 180 -3.47 16.01 3.84
C GLY A 180 -3.85 14.63 4.39
N GLY A 181 -2.85 13.77 4.63
CA GLY A 181 -3.03 12.42 5.16
C GLY A 181 -3.08 11.33 4.09
N THR A 182 -2.84 10.10 4.54
CA THR A 182 -2.83 8.91 3.68
C THR A 182 -3.61 7.76 4.31
N THR A 183 -4.00 6.77 3.49
CA THR A 183 -4.64 5.54 3.97
C THR A 183 -3.63 4.55 4.55
N VAL A 184 -2.38 4.58 4.07
CA VAL A 184 -1.28 3.77 4.61
C VAL A 184 -0.52 4.59 5.62
N LEU A 185 -0.31 4.03 6.81
CA LEU A 185 0.35 4.65 7.94
C LEU A 185 1.62 3.89 8.31
N TYR A 186 2.66 4.58 8.78
CA TYR A 186 3.88 3.97 9.28
C TYR A 186 4.20 4.43 10.69
N LEU A 187 4.78 3.50 11.46
CA LEU A 187 5.43 3.74 12.74
C LEU A 187 6.91 3.39 12.63
N SER A 188 7.77 4.21 13.20
CA SER A 188 9.22 4.01 13.25
C SER A 188 9.76 4.27 14.65
#